data_e249c7eb46e6eacc7f729827b5dd3071
#
_entry.id   e249c7eb46e6eacc7f729827b5dd3071
#
_cell.length_a   1.000
_cell.length_b   1.000
_cell.length_c   1.000
_cell.angle_alpha   90.00
_cell.angle_beta   90.00
_cell.angle_gamma   90.00
#
_symmetry.space_group_name_H-M   'P 1'
#
loop_
_entity.id
_entity.type
_entity.pdbx_description
1 polymer ?
#
loop_
_entity_poly.entity_id
_entity_poly.type
_entity_poly.pdbx_seq_one_letter_code
_entity_poly.pdbx_strand_id
1 'polypeptide(L)'
;VNRLSLAASLALGTAIGAPAQAPIVQTVISNGTTQSRYDMVILGDGYQAFEQTLFNTNVTTFLTSLFQQQPYATFAAYYNVHTVFRASNQSGADQPDITPPIYVDTAYDSTYNVGGTDRCLYIGDTTLALADASLAPATEGRVLVLVNSSRYGGCASTFAVSYNGSSMSNVQVHELGHSLGLLADEYDYPNTTYTGSEPSQVNVTISPVGQKWSHWWGTDNISAFEGARYYLYGIYRPRSNCMMRSLGVTLCAVCREQVSKVTNSVVDTIVTTTPATANVVVASNSSQTFSITHIVPPANSPLITWQLDGTPIPGALGTSYVLDGSTTPLGPHTLEVEVLDQTTFVRSDPAATMRETHSWQITVDNPALAQLRVTTLTTSTTFVQPGAMLTMSPTVINDGPAASGPFVVEFFLSTTTTWSTQNTFLGSVQVNGLPATQNVLAAKQAQLPWSLQPQIYYLHAVVDRTNQIAESNENDNTRIAALIGQTGPCITKLEYADPLLYPADSGGVSVVTGGTLHPTVVAPCANLQTTIYLIAWGGSGTVPGIQLSPSVHAPLNPDGFTDLGLAGLNSPILSAFAGLLDSQGIGRATFNLPPMTGIASVPTHFCCVLLGDTELFTGASNAIEMNLLP
;
A
#
# COMPACT_ATOMS: atom_id res chain seq x y z
N VAL A 1 62.51 -48.52 -42.66
CA VAL A 1 61.98 -48.85 -41.34
C VAL A 1 61.13 -47.68 -40.92
N ASN A 2 59.82 -47.82 -41.18
CA ASN A 2 58.82 -46.78 -40.82
C ASN A 2 58.42 -46.93 -39.38
N ARG A 3 58.47 -45.83 -38.63
CA ARG A 3 57.82 -45.72 -37.33
C ARG A 3 56.48 -44.96 -37.47
N LEU A 4 55.36 -45.66 -37.24
CA LEU A 4 54.05 -45.02 -37.06
C LEU A 4 54.00 -44.38 -35.67
N SER A 5 53.69 -43.10 -35.62
CA SER A 5 53.30 -42.38 -34.38
C SER A 5 51.78 -42.40 -34.25
N LEU A 6 51.28 -43.04 -33.20
CA LEU A 6 49.86 -43.03 -32.83
C LEU A 6 49.62 -41.79 -31.96
N ALA A 7 48.94 -40.77 -32.51
CA ALA A 7 48.49 -39.65 -31.76
C ALA A 7 47.09 -39.98 -31.14
N ALA A 8 47.02 -40.16 -29.84
CA ALA A 8 45.76 -40.27 -29.13
C ALA A 8 45.16 -38.86 -28.90
N SER A 9 44.09 -38.55 -29.61
CA SER A 9 43.31 -37.33 -29.38
C SER A 9 42.41 -37.55 -28.15
N LEU A 10 42.75 -36.87 -27.05
CA LEU A 10 41.89 -36.78 -25.88
C LEU A 10 40.78 -35.79 -26.24
N ALA A 11 39.58 -36.26 -26.54
CA ALA A 11 38.40 -35.42 -26.65
C ALA A 11 37.93 -35.06 -25.22
N LEU A 12 38.21 -33.81 -24.81
CA LEU A 12 37.59 -33.22 -23.65
C LEU A 12 36.10 -32.98 -23.99
N GLY A 13 35.23 -33.88 -23.60
CA GLY A 13 33.79 -33.66 -23.65
C GLY A 13 33.42 -32.61 -22.62
N THR A 14 33.19 -31.39 -23.07
CA THR A 14 32.45 -30.42 -22.26
C THR A 14 31.03 -30.98 -22.08
N ALA A 15 30.73 -31.47 -20.88
CA ALA A 15 29.34 -31.74 -20.50
C ALA A 15 28.58 -30.41 -20.55
N ILE A 16 27.84 -30.22 -21.62
CA ILE A 16 26.82 -29.17 -21.67
C ILE A 16 25.78 -29.64 -20.68
N GLY A 17 25.76 -29.06 -19.48
CA GLY A 17 24.70 -29.28 -18.50
C GLY A 17 23.37 -29.03 -19.21
N ALA A 18 22.43 -29.97 -19.09
CA ALA A 18 21.08 -29.76 -19.58
C ALA A 18 20.58 -28.44 -18.98
N PRO A 19 19.88 -27.60 -19.75
CA PRO A 19 19.31 -26.37 -19.17
C PRO A 19 18.44 -26.74 -17.97
N ALA A 20 18.65 -26.05 -16.86
CA ALA A 20 17.85 -26.28 -15.65
C ALA A 20 16.37 -26.21 -16.02
N GLN A 21 15.63 -27.24 -15.73
CA GLN A 21 14.21 -27.32 -16.05
C GLN A 21 13.49 -26.16 -15.34
N ALA A 22 12.69 -25.40 -16.10
CA ALA A 22 11.89 -24.30 -15.54
C ALA A 22 10.96 -24.84 -14.46
N PRO A 23 10.73 -24.08 -13.37
CA PRO A 23 9.81 -24.52 -12.32
C PRO A 23 8.41 -24.73 -12.86
N ILE A 24 7.72 -25.74 -12.35
CA ILE A 24 6.32 -26.03 -12.69
C ILE A 24 5.43 -25.42 -11.61
N VAL A 25 4.58 -24.48 -12.01
CA VAL A 25 3.63 -23.81 -11.13
C VAL A 25 2.25 -24.44 -11.28
N GLN A 26 1.59 -24.74 -10.16
CA GLN A 26 0.22 -25.27 -10.14
C GLN A 26 -0.59 -24.61 -9.03
N THR A 27 -1.85 -24.28 -9.30
CA THR A 27 -2.83 -23.94 -8.26
C THR A 27 -3.56 -25.23 -7.88
N VAL A 28 -3.35 -25.70 -6.66
CA VAL A 28 -3.92 -26.97 -6.14
C VAL A 28 -5.20 -26.77 -5.36
N ILE A 29 -5.41 -25.55 -4.80
CA ILE A 29 -6.67 -25.11 -4.20
C ILE A 29 -6.93 -23.69 -4.70
N SER A 30 -8.14 -23.49 -5.25
CA SER A 30 -8.59 -22.18 -5.72
C SER A 30 -9.99 -21.91 -5.16
N ASN A 31 -10.08 -21.09 -4.12
CA ASN A 31 -11.32 -20.71 -3.47
C ASN A 31 -11.80 -19.31 -3.86
N GLY A 32 -10.99 -18.55 -4.60
CA GLY A 32 -11.35 -17.22 -5.07
C GLY A 32 -10.17 -16.49 -5.70
N THR A 33 -10.36 -15.18 -5.91
CA THR A 33 -9.29 -14.32 -6.46
C THR A 33 -8.17 -14.16 -5.46
N THR A 34 -6.96 -13.94 -5.93
CA THR A 34 -5.78 -13.70 -5.09
C THR A 34 -5.92 -12.44 -4.22
N GLN A 35 -6.72 -11.47 -4.64
CA GLN A 35 -6.98 -10.25 -3.86
C GLN A 35 -7.83 -10.50 -2.62
N SER A 36 -8.63 -11.56 -2.62
CA SER A 36 -9.58 -11.85 -1.54
C SER A 36 -9.26 -13.15 -0.77
N ARG A 37 -8.09 -13.71 -0.96
CA ARG A 37 -7.69 -14.96 -0.30
C ARG A 37 -6.26 -14.87 0.21
N TYR A 38 -5.97 -15.71 1.19
CA TYR A 38 -4.60 -15.97 1.63
C TYR A 38 -3.96 -16.94 0.64
N ASP A 39 -2.98 -16.49 -0.13
CA ASP A 39 -2.30 -17.30 -1.13
C ASP A 39 -1.07 -17.99 -0.50
N MET A 40 -1.22 -19.28 -0.21
CA MET A 40 -0.17 -20.13 0.35
C MET A 40 0.66 -20.73 -0.78
N VAL A 41 1.98 -20.62 -0.71
CA VAL A 41 2.90 -21.21 -1.68
C VAL A 41 3.69 -22.36 -1.03
N ILE A 42 3.73 -23.51 -1.70
CA ILE A 42 4.49 -24.68 -1.28
C ILE A 42 5.54 -25.02 -2.32
N LEU A 43 6.80 -25.00 -1.92
CA LEU A 43 7.94 -25.41 -2.72
C LEU A 43 8.35 -26.85 -2.39
N GLY A 44 8.96 -27.53 -3.35
CA GLY A 44 9.60 -28.82 -3.14
C GLY A 44 11.10 -28.72 -3.27
N ASP A 45 11.86 -29.22 -2.29
CA ASP A 45 13.32 -29.36 -2.40
C ASP A 45 13.80 -30.79 -2.20
N GLY A 46 14.90 -31.14 -2.87
CA GLY A 46 15.41 -32.51 -2.84
C GLY A 46 14.55 -33.52 -3.61
N TYR A 47 13.63 -33.09 -4.47
CA TYR A 47 12.89 -33.97 -5.38
C TYR A 47 13.47 -33.86 -6.77
N GLN A 48 13.90 -35.00 -7.34
CA GLN A 48 14.29 -35.07 -8.73
C GLN A 48 13.08 -35.00 -9.68
N ALA A 49 13.28 -34.76 -10.97
CA ALA A 49 12.20 -34.58 -11.93
C ALA A 49 11.19 -35.75 -11.93
N PHE A 50 11.65 -36.99 -11.79
CA PHE A 50 10.78 -38.18 -11.74
C PHE A 50 10.05 -38.35 -10.38
N GLU A 51 10.41 -37.59 -9.35
CA GLU A 51 9.80 -37.58 -8.03
C GLU A 51 8.70 -36.52 -7.88
N GLN A 52 8.34 -35.79 -8.95
CA GLN A 52 7.28 -34.78 -8.92
C GLN A 52 5.95 -35.37 -8.40
N THR A 53 5.62 -36.61 -8.76
CA THR A 53 4.41 -37.29 -8.25
C THR A 53 4.47 -37.52 -6.73
N LEU A 54 5.66 -37.80 -6.20
CA LEU A 54 5.87 -37.93 -4.75
C LEU A 54 5.67 -36.56 -4.06
N PHE A 55 6.23 -35.50 -4.60
CA PHE A 55 6.00 -34.14 -4.11
C PHE A 55 4.50 -33.80 -4.07
N ASN A 56 3.77 -34.02 -5.16
CA ASN A 56 2.34 -33.76 -5.24
C ASN A 56 1.55 -34.58 -4.21
N THR A 57 1.95 -35.85 -3.97
CA THR A 57 1.35 -36.70 -2.95
C THR A 57 1.60 -36.17 -1.54
N ASN A 58 2.82 -35.70 -1.26
CA ASN A 58 3.18 -35.09 0.03
C ASN A 58 2.42 -33.79 0.27
N VAL A 59 2.29 -32.93 -0.75
CA VAL A 59 1.44 -31.73 -0.70
C VAL A 59 -0.01 -32.09 -0.35
N THR A 60 -0.59 -33.06 -1.06
CA THR A 60 -1.98 -33.49 -0.81
C THR A 60 -2.16 -34.04 0.60
N THR A 61 -1.21 -34.84 1.09
CA THR A 61 -1.22 -35.37 2.44
C THR A 61 -1.16 -34.27 3.50
N PHE A 62 -0.26 -33.30 3.30
CA PHE A 62 -0.16 -32.14 4.18
C PHE A 62 -1.45 -31.31 4.21
N LEU A 63 -1.98 -30.92 3.05
CA LEU A 63 -3.17 -30.08 2.94
C LEU A 63 -4.41 -30.79 3.53
N THR A 64 -4.55 -32.09 3.32
CA THR A 64 -5.61 -32.89 3.94
C THR A 64 -5.52 -32.84 5.47
N SER A 65 -4.32 -32.95 6.01
CA SER A 65 -4.09 -32.87 7.46
C SER A 65 -4.30 -31.43 7.99
N LEU A 66 -3.83 -30.42 7.27
CA LEU A 66 -3.95 -29.02 7.66
C LEU A 66 -5.43 -28.61 7.80
N PHE A 67 -6.22 -28.86 6.77
CA PHE A 67 -7.63 -28.46 6.74
C PHE A 67 -8.56 -29.39 7.55
N GLN A 68 -8.01 -30.36 8.29
CA GLN A 68 -8.70 -31.06 9.36
C GLN A 68 -8.44 -30.46 10.74
N GLN A 69 -7.47 -29.56 10.88
CA GLN A 69 -7.09 -28.95 12.16
C GLN A 69 -7.69 -27.55 12.32
N GLN A 70 -8.13 -27.22 13.54
CA GLN A 70 -8.61 -25.88 13.86
C GLN A 70 -7.43 -24.93 14.15
N PRO A 71 -7.48 -23.67 13.63
CA PRO A 71 -8.61 -22.99 12.99
C PRO A 71 -8.67 -23.16 11.46
N TYR A 72 -7.69 -23.81 10.83
CA TYR A 72 -7.59 -23.93 9.37
C TYR A 72 -8.82 -24.60 8.74
N ALA A 73 -9.42 -25.58 9.42
CA ALA A 73 -10.64 -26.25 8.94
C ALA A 73 -11.81 -25.27 8.83
N THR A 74 -11.98 -24.38 9.80
CA THR A 74 -13.02 -23.34 9.78
C THR A 74 -12.77 -22.31 8.67
N PHE A 75 -11.52 -21.94 8.46
CA PHE A 75 -11.13 -20.93 7.45
C PHE A 75 -10.67 -21.54 6.12
N ALA A 76 -10.98 -22.80 5.82
CA ALA A 76 -10.47 -23.45 4.61
C ALA A 76 -10.81 -22.68 3.32
N ALA A 77 -12.00 -22.04 3.25
CA ALA A 77 -12.41 -21.20 2.13
C ALA A 77 -11.62 -19.90 1.97
N TYR A 78 -10.81 -19.53 2.97
CA TYR A 78 -9.98 -18.31 2.97
C TYR A 78 -8.63 -18.49 2.27
N TYR A 79 -8.26 -19.74 1.92
CA TYR A 79 -6.95 -20.07 1.37
C TYR A 79 -7.05 -20.45 -0.11
N ASN A 80 -6.20 -19.89 -0.93
CA ASN A 80 -5.72 -20.52 -2.15
C ASN A 80 -4.40 -21.21 -1.84
N VAL A 81 -4.06 -22.25 -2.59
CA VAL A 81 -2.79 -22.95 -2.43
C VAL A 81 -2.15 -23.15 -3.79
N HIS A 82 -0.92 -22.72 -3.90
CA HIS A 82 -0.09 -22.86 -5.09
C HIS A 82 1.11 -23.73 -4.78
N THR A 83 1.55 -24.52 -5.73
CA THR A 83 2.81 -25.25 -5.66
C THR A 83 3.76 -24.77 -6.73
N VAL A 84 5.04 -24.70 -6.40
CA VAL A 84 6.11 -24.48 -7.36
C VAL A 84 7.11 -25.63 -7.20
N PHE A 85 7.23 -26.42 -8.22
CA PHE A 85 8.12 -27.57 -8.28
C PHE A 85 9.34 -27.24 -9.15
N ARG A 86 10.51 -27.15 -8.54
CA ARG A 86 11.81 -27.15 -9.22
C ARG A 86 12.48 -28.49 -8.99
N ALA A 87 12.85 -29.18 -10.05
CA ALA A 87 13.57 -30.44 -9.92
C ALA A 87 14.98 -30.22 -9.37
N SER A 88 15.34 -30.95 -8.35
CA SER A 88 16.70 -31.07 -7.82
C SER A 88 17.55 -32.03 -8.65
N ASN A 89 18.85 -31.84 -8.68
CA ASN A 89 19.76 -32.77 -9.35
C ASN A 89 19.88 -34.11 -8.59
N GLN A 90 19.76 -34.03 -7.27
CA GLN A 90 19.80 -35.21 -6.38
C GLN A 90 18.64 -35.18 -5.40
N SER A 91 18.24 -36.38 -4.92
CA SER A 91 17.22 -36.51 -3.89
C SER A 91 17.82 -36.32 -2.51
N GLY A 92 17.04 -35.72 -1.59
CA GLY A 92 17.40 -35.63 -0.18
C GLY A 92 17.69 -34.23 0.30
N ALA A 93 18.51 -34.14 1.32
CA ALA A 93 19.03 -32.92 1.94
C ALA A 93 20.42 -33.19 2.52
N ASP A 94 21.22 -32.15 2.68
CA ASP A 94 22.51 -32.22 3.34
C ASP A 94 22.39 -32.65 4.78
N GLN A 95 23.30 -33.51 5.23
CA GLN A 95 23.41 -34.01 6.59
C GLN A 95 24.87 -33.89 7.06
N PRO A 96 25.34 -32.69 7.38
CA PRO A 96 26.74 -32.45 7.73
C PRO A 96 27.15 -33.01 9.11
N ASP A 97 26.16 -33.32 9.95
CA ASP A 97 26.29 -33.73 11.34
C ASP A 97 26.40 -35.25 11.54
N ILE A 98 26.24 -36.05 10.46
CA ILE A 98 26.40 -37.51 10.52
C ILE A 98 27.79 -37.94 10.05
N THR A 99 28.17 -39.21 10.27
CA THR A 99 29.46 -39.76 9.87
C THR A 99 29.27 -41.01 9.02
N PRO A 100 29.69 -41.04 7.73
CA PRO A 100 30.22 -39.92 6.96
C PRO A 100 29.13 -38.85 6.67
N PRO A 101 29.50 -37.58 6.52
CA PRO A 101 28.52 -36.55 6.16
C PRO A 101 27.95 -36.80 4.76
N ILE A 102 26.70 -36.41 4.56
CA ILE A 102 26.01 -36.49 3.26
C ILE A 102 25.86 -35.08 2.73
N TYR A 103 26.20 -34.88 1.49
CA TYR A 103 25.96 -33.65 0.74
C TYR A 103 25.29 -34.00 -0.59
N VAL A 104 24.23 -33.30 -0.93
CA VAL A 104 23.41 -33.52 -2.12
C VAL A 104 23.11 -32.20 -2.82
N ASP A 105 23.14 -32.23 -4.14
CA ASP A 105 22.84 -31.06 -4.98
C ASP A 105 21.33 -30.91 -5.15
N THR A 106 20.71 -30.12 -4.27
CA THR A 106 19.28 -29.85 -4.30
C THR A 106 18.96 -28.44 -4.81
N ALA A 107 17.72 -28.20 -5.19
CA ALA A 107 17.31 -26.95 -5.83
C ALA A 107 17.50 -25.72 -4.93
N TYR A 108 17.23 -25.85 -3.61
CA TYR A 108 17.32 -24.77 -2.64
C TYR A 108 18.34 -25.04 -1.54
N ASP A 109 19.22 -26.01 -1.75
CA ASP A 109 20.33 -26.32 -0.85
C ASP A 109 19.87 -26.64 0.60
N SER A 110 18.90 -27.54 0.72
CA SER A 110 18.37 -27.95 2.03
C SER A 110 19.41 -28.67 2.86
N THR A 111 19.57 -28.25 4.12
CA THR A 111 20.54 -28.82 5.05
C THR A 111 19.97 -28.99 6.45
N TYR A 112 20.42 -30.04 7.14
CA TYR A 112 20.19 -30.26 8.57
C TYR A 112 21.23 -29.53 9.41
N ASN A 113 21.05 -29.56 10.73
CA ASN A 113 21.96 -29.02 11.73
C ASN A 113 22.17 -27.50 11.63
N VAL A 114 21.19 -26.77 11.10
CA VAL A 114 21.25 -25.30 11.01
C VAL A 114 21.30 -24.71 12.42
N GLY A 115 22.27 -23.80 12.64
CA GLY A 115 22.51 -23.20 13.95
C GLY A 115 22.97 -24.18 15.04
N GLY A 116 23.49 -25.37 14.66
CA GLY A 116 23.95 -26.38 15.59
C GLY A 116 22.80 -27.20 16.23
N THR A 117 21.62 -27.17 15.64
CA THR A 117 20.46 -27.96 16.08
C THR A 117 20.22 -29.10 15.09
N ASP A 118 20.51 -30.34 15.47
CA ASP A 118 20.50 -31.51 14.58
C ASP A 118 19.23 -31.65 13.74
N ARG A 119 18.06 -31.38 14.32
CA ARG A 119 16.75 -31.47 13.68
C ARG A 119 16.33 -30.22 12.92
N CYS A 120 17.08 -29.12 13.01
CA CYS A 120 16.75 -27.92 12.24
C CYS A 120 17.14 -28.16 10.78
N LEU A 121 16.13 -28.44 9.96
CA LEU A 121 16.19 -28.56 8.52
C LEU A 121 15.76 -27.25 7.91
N TYR A 122 16.61 -26.59 7.13
CA TYR A 122 16.31 -25.34 6.47
C TYR A 122 16.96 -25.26 5.09
N ILE A 123 16.56 -24.30 4.28
CA ILE A 123 17.11 -24.11 2.93
C ILE A 123 18.28 -23.12 2.93
N GLY A 124 19.29 -23.37 2.10
CA GLY A 124 20.48 -22.53 1.93
C GLY A 124 20.24 -21.40 0.90
N ASP A 125 19.69 -21.73 -0.26
CA ASP A 125 19.40 -20.73 -1.30
C ASP A 125 17.99 -20.12 -1.13
N THR A 126 17.87 -19.23 -0.17
CA THR A 126 16.65 -18.48 0.10
C THR A 126 16.29 -17.48 -1.02
N THR A 127 17.28 -17.03 -1.79
CA THR A 127 17.07 -16.09 -2.90
C THR A 127 16.34 -16.78 -4.05
N LEU A 128 16.81 -17.96 -4.47
CA LEU A 128 16.17 -18.74 -5.51
C LEU A 128 14.78 -19.22 -5.07
N ALA A 129 14.63 -19.63 -3.81
CA ALA A 129 13.34 -20.05 -3.26
C ALA A 129 12.30 -18.92 -3.29
N LEU A 130 12.67 -17.68 -2.95
CA LEU A 130 11.78 -16.52 -3.08
C LEU A 130 11.46 -16.17 -4.53
N ALA A 131 12.45 -16.25 -5.42
CA ALA A 131 12.25 -16.04 -6.85
C ALA A 131 11.25 -17.05 -7.43
N ASP A 132 11.38 -18.32 -7.07
CA ASP A 132 10.45 -19.36 -7.51
C ASP A 132 9.07 -19.22 -6.88
N ALA A 133 8.97 -18.89 -5.60
CA ALA A 133 7.71 -18.62 -4.96
C ALA A 133 6.94 -17.46 -5.63
N SER A 134 7.66 -16.46 -6.15
CA SER A 134 7.07 -15.33 -6.87
C SER A 134 6.50 -15.69 -8.25
N LEU A 135 6.73 -16.89 -8.75
CA LEU A 135 6.11 -17.41 -9.98
C LEU A 135 4.68 -17.86 -9.75
N ALA A 136 4.27 -18.09 -8.50
CA ALA A 136 2.88 -18.36 -8.15
C ALA A 136 1.99 -17.13 -8.47
N PRO A 137 0.69 -17.31 -8.70
CA PRO A 137 -0.25 -16.20 -8.98
C PRO A 137 -0.21 -15.09 -7.93
N ALA A 138 -0.03 -15.45 -6.64
CA ALA A 138 0.21 -14.53 -5.52
C ALA A 138 0.88 -15.28 -4.36
N THR A 139 1.40 -14.54 -3.39
CA THR A 139 1.94 -15.06 -2.13
C THR A 139 1.89 -13.99 -1.05
N GLU A 140 1.48 -14.39 0.16
CA GLU A 140 1.51 -13.52 1.36
C GLU A 140 2.92 -13.45 2.00
N GLY A 141 3.96 -13.86 1.27
CA GLY A 141 5.34 -13.88 1.75
C GLY A 141 5.63 -14.97 2.79
N ARG A 142 4.71 -15.92 2.99
CA ARG A 142 4.87 -17.09 3.87
C ARG A 142 4.93 -18.34 3.01
N VAL A 143 6.14 -18.81 2.76
CA VAL A 143 6.41 -19.91 1.85
C VAL A 143 6.71 -21.17 2.66
N LEU A 144 6.06 -22.26 2.31
CA LEU A 144 6.30 -23.58 2.87
C LEU A 144 7.26 -24.35 1.98
N VAL A 145 8.15 -25.14 2.56
CA VAL A 145 9.05 -26.01 1.82
C VAL A 145 8.93 -27.44 2.33
N LEU A 146 8.59 -28.35 1.44
CA LEU A 146 8.63 -29.78 1.69
C LEU A 146 9.94 -30.33 1.14
N VAL A 147 10.76 -30.91 2.02
CA VAL A 147 12.06 -31.48 1.66
C VAL A 147 11.95 -32.99 1.56
N ASN A 148 12.46 -33.54 0.47
CA ASN A 148 12.45 -34.97 0.19
C ASN A 148 13.49 -35.73 1.06
N SER A 149 13.26 -35.74 2.34
CA SER A 149 14.12 -36.44 3.32
C SER A 149 13.28 -37.19 4.33
N SER A 150 13.65 -38.44 4.59
CA SER A 150 13.00 -39.25 5.62
C SER A 150 13.51 -38.99 7.04
N ARG A 151 14.63 -38.29 7.19
CA ARG A 151 15.17 -37.88 8.48
C ARG A 151 14.26 -36.82 9.10
N TYR A 152 13.89 -37.04 10.37
CA TYR A 152 13.06 -36.10 11.12
C TYR A 152 13.71 -34.70 11.19
N GLY A 153 12.94 -33.67 10.86
CA GLY A 153 13.40 -32.28 10.97
C GLY A 153 12.41 -31.28 10.39
N GLY A 154 12.61 -30.05 10.81
CA GLY A 154 11.89 -28.86 10.36
C GLY A 154 12.42 -27.65 11.09
N CYS A 155 12.24 -26.49 10.52
CA CYS A 155 12.55 -25.18 11.10
C CYS A 155 11.75 -24.10 10.40
N ALA A 156 11.43 -23.02 11.11
CA ALA A 156 10.77 -21.86 10.52
C ALA A 156 11.54 -20.57 10.77
N SER A 157 11.51 -19.71 9.75
CA SER A 157 11.88 -18.31 9.75
C SER A 157 11.03 -17.63 8.68
N THR A 158 11.64 -17.14 7.57
CA THR A 158 10.90 -16.71 6.37
C THR A 158 10.14 -17.88 5.72
N PHE A 159 10.75 -19.05 5.73
CA PHE A 159 10.18 -20.29 5.22
C PHE A 159 9.76 -21.21 6.38
N ALA A 160 8.65 -21.93 6.21
CA ALA A 160 8.28 -23.05 7.06
C ALA A 160 8.74 -24.34 6.38
N VAL A 161 9.82 -24.94 6.87
CA VAL A 161 10.47 -26.10 6.24
C VAL A 161 10.16 -27.36 7.01
N SER A 162 9.81 -28.44 6.32
CA SER A 162 9.69 -29.77 6.93
C SER A 162 10.19 -30.89 6.02
N TYR A 163 10.61 -31.98 6.65
CA TYR A 163 10.90 -33.23 5.99
C TYR A 163 9.62 -33.92 5.46
N ASN A 164 9.72 -34.95 4.61
CA ASN A 164 8.58 -35.68 4.08
C ASN A 164 8.30 -37.05 4.74
N GLY A 165 8.85 -37.29 5.93
CA GLY A 165 8.61 -38.53 6.67
C GLY A 165 7.26 -38.57 7.42
N SER A 166 7.10 -39.59 8.30
CA SER A 166 5.81 -39.94 8.90
C SER A 166 5.12 -38.85 9.72
N SER A 167 5.87 -37.88 10.26
CA SER A 167 5.30 -36.73 11.02
C SER A 167 5.29 -35.44 10.22
N MET A 168 5.53 -35.48 8.92
CA MET A 168 5.61 -34.33 8.02
C MET A 168 4.50 -33.32 8.28
N SER A 169 3.24 -33.73 8.23
CA SER A 169 2.11 -32.83 8.38
C SER A 169 2.08 -32.11 9.74
N ASN A 170 2.45 -32.83 10.81
CA ASN A 170 2.50 -32.22 12.15
C ASN A 170 3.65 -31.22 12.27
N VAL A 171 4.82 -31.57 11.73
CA VAL A 171 5.97 -30.64 11.69
C VAL A 171 5.59 -29.41 10.87
N GLN A 172 5.04 -29.59 9.67
CA GLN A 172 4.69 -28.46 8.81
C GLN A 172 3.64 -27.53 9.44
N VAL A 173 2.63 -28.09 10.15
CA VAL A 173 1.64 -27.27 10.90
C VAL A 173 2.30 -26.53 12.05
N HIS A 174 3.26 -27.15 12.74
CA HIS A 174 4.04 -26.49 13.80
C HIS A 174 4.86 -25.33 13.22
N GLU A 175 5.62 -25.56 12.15
CA GLU A 175 6.42 -24.52 11.50
C GLU A 175 5.54 -23.41 10.88
N LEU A 176 4.35 -23.75 10.39
CA LEU A 176 3.34 -22.78 9.96
C LEU A 176 2.83 -21.95 11.16
N GLY A 177 2.76 -22.51 12.35
CA GLY A 177 2.47 -21.79 13.59
C GLY A 177 3.48 -20.68 13.86
N HIS A 178 4.77 -20.89 13.57
CA HIS A 178 5.79 -19.85 13.65
C HIS A 178 5.68 -18.84 12.52
N SER A 179 5.65 -19.30 11.28
CA SER A 179 5.75 -18.43 10.11
C SER A 179 4.48 -17.62 9.86
N LEU A 180 3.29 -18.21 9.93
CA LEU A 180 2.00 -17.55 9.76
C LEU A 180 1.49 -16.99 11.09
N GLY A 181 1.44 -17.83 12.13
CA GLY A 181 0.86 -17.46 13.42
C GLY A 181 1.76 -16.53 14.25
N LEU A 182 3.04 -16.36 13.89
CA LEU A 182 4.04 -15.63 14.67
C LEU A 182 4.13 -16.15 16.13
N LEU A 183 3.90 -17.45 16.31
CA LEU A 183 3.91 -18.12 17.61
C LEU A 183 5.34 -18.50 18.01
N ALA A 184 5.59 -18.57 19.31
CA ALA A 184 6.81 -19.10 19.87
C ALA A 184 6.68 -20.61 20.12
N ASP A 185 7.81 -21.31 20.20
CA ASP A 185 7.88 -22.64 20.77
C ASP A 185 7.43 -22.63 22.23
N GLU A 186 6.60 -23.62 22.61
CA GLU A 186 6.12 -23.77 23.98
C GLU A 186 6.85 -24.89 24.75
N TYR A 187 7.86 -25.54 24.15
CA TYR A 187 8.69 -26.53 24.82
C TYR A 187 9.90 -25.90 25.55
N ASP A 188 10.40 -26.64 26.49
CA ASP A 188 11.47 -26.26 27.41
C ASP A 188 12.61 -27.31 27.41
N TYR A 189 13.79 -26.89 27.85
CA TYR A 189 14.94 -27.73 28.10
C TYR A 189 15.34 -27.67 29.58
N PRO A 190 15.83 -28.80 30.15
CA PRO A 190 16.22 -28.84 31.56
C PRO A 190 17.27 -27.78 31.92
N ASN A 191 17.20 -27.28 33.16
CA ASN A 191 18.18 -26.38 33.77
C ASN A 191 18.42 -25.05 33.06
N THR A 192 17.41 -24.53 32.37
CA THR A 192 17.48 -23.23 31.66
C THR A 192 16.54 -22.23 32.31
N THR A 193 16.94 -20.96 32.40
CA THR A 193 16.12 -19.87 32.93
C THR A 193 16.10 -18.70 31.96
N TYR A 194 14.90 -18.23 31.63
CA TYR A 194 14.70 -17.05 30.79
C TYR A 194 14.91 -15.78 31.63
N THR A 195 15.80 -14.90 31.19
CA THR A 195 16.11 -13.62 31.85
C THR A 195 15.89 -12.42 30.92
N GLY A 196 15.28 -12.66 29.75
CA GLY A 196 15.02 -11.62 28.76
C GLY A 196 13.78 -10.77 29.06
N SER A 197 13.53 -9.79 28.22
CA SER A 197 12.32 -8.95 28.25
C SER A 197 11.07 -9.73 27.83
N GLU A 198 9.90 -9.13 28.04
CA GLU A 198 8.61 -9.68 27.60
C GLU A 198 8.65 -10.01 26.10
N PRO A 199 8.42 -11.26 25.70
CA PRO A 199 8.40 -11.63 24.29
C PRO A 199 7.24 -10.96 23.52
N SER A 200 7.43 -10.71 22.23
CA SER A 200 6.37 -10.19 21.37
C SER A 200 5.29 -11.22 21.05
N GLN A 201 5.65 -12.51 21.04
CA GLN A 201 4.73 -13.60 20.72
C GLN A 201 3.59 -13.70 21.76
N VAL A 202 2.38 -13.92 21.25
CA VAL A 202 1.17 -13.92 22.09
C VAL A 202 1.06 -15.14 23.00
N ASN A 203 1.66 -16.27 22.62
CA ASN A 203 1.58 -17.55 23.32
C ASN A 203 2.68 -17.78 24.35
N VAL A 204 3.48 -16.75 24.66
CA VAL A 204 4.49 -16.80 25.72
C VAL A 204 4.57 -15.47 26.46
N THR A 205 4.89 -15.52 27.77
CA THR A 205 5.00 -14.33 28.63
C THR A 205 5.93 -14.58 29.80
N ILE A 206 6.55 -13.54 30.32
CA ILE A 206 7.28 -13.59 31.61
C ILE A 206 6.33 -13.45 32.81
N SER A 207 5.06 -13.12 32.57
CA SER A 207 4.08 -12.96 33.63
C SER A 207 3.61 -14.32 34.16
N PRO A 208 3.80 -14.64 35.45
CA PRO A 208 3.34 -15.92 36.03
C PRO A 208 1.81 -16.05 36.11
N VAL A 209 1.12 -14.95 35.83
CA VAL A 209 -0.35 -14.94 35.77
C VAL A 209 -0.88 -14.94 34.34
N GLY A 210 -0.06 -15.07 33.32
CA GLY A 210 -0.50 -15.21 31.92
C GLY A 210 -1.38 -14.06 31.43
N GLN A 211 -1.01 -12.81 31.73
CA GLN A 211 -1.85 -11.63 31.47
C GLN A 211 -2.23 -11.48 30.00
N LYS A 212 -1.36 -11.86 29.05
CA LYS A 212 -1.62 -11.75 27.59
C LYS A 212 -2.88 -12.49 27.13
N TRP A 213 -3.22 -13.60 27.81
CA TRP A 213 -4.35 -14.45 27.45
C TRP A 213 -5.38 -14.58 28.58
N SER A 214 -5.45 -13.61 29.48
CA SER A 214 -6.40 -13.60 30.63
C SER A 214 -7.86 -13.73 30.20
N HIS A 215 -8.22 -13.24 29.01
CA HIS A 215 -9.56 -13.36 28.41
C HIS A 215 -9.95 -14.81 28.06
N TRP A 216 -8.99 -15.74 28.07
CA TRP A 216 -9.23 -17.17 27.86
C TRP A 216 -9.28 -18.00 29.15
N TRP A 217 -9.02 -17.40 30.30
CA TRP A 217 -8.97 -18.16 31.56
C TRP A 217 -10.27 -18.93 31.81
N GLY A 218 -10.12 -20.15 32.34
CA GLY A 218 -11.24 -21.06 32.61
C GLY A 218 -11.81 -21.75 31.37
N THR A 219 -11.21 -21.53 30.20
CA THR A 219 -11.61 -22.19 28.94
C THR A 219 -10.42 -22.89 28.33
N ASP A 220 -10.63 -24.03 27.66
CA ASP A 220 -9.60 -24.85 26.97
C ASP A 220 -8.39 -25.20 27.87
N ASN A 221 -8.59 -25.27 29.16
CA ASN A 221 -7.53 -25.46 30.18
C ASN A 221 -6.42 -24.38 30.09
N ILE A 222 -6.78 -23.18 29.69
CA ILE A 222 -5.84 -22.04 29.64
C ILE A 222 -5.55 -21.55 31.06
N SER A 223 -4.25 -21.42 31.36
CA SER A 223 -3.69 -20.91 32.59
C SER A 223 -2.30 -20.34 32.31
N ALA A 224 -1.41 -20.27 33.27
CA ALA A 224 0.01 -19.97 33.07
C ALA A 224 0.83 -21.18 33.51
N PHE A 225 1.49 -21.82 32.56
CA PHE A 225 2.35 -22.98 32.77
C PHE A 225 3.79 -22.57 32.55
N GLU A 226 4.64 -22.72 33.56
CA GLU A 226 6.06 -22.39 33.45
C GLU A 226 6.76 -23.30 32.44
N GLY A 227 7.72 -22.74 31.72
CA GLY A 227 8.50 -23.42 30.69
C GLY A 227 7.98 -23.15 29.27
N ALA A 228 8.79 -22.42 28.48
CA ALA A 228 8.58 -22.14 27.05
C ALA A 228 9.87 -21.58 26.44
N ARG A 229 9.90 -21.40 25.12
CA ARG A 229 11.02 -20.83 24.36
C ARG A 229 12.38 -21.44 24.73
N TYR A 230 12.41 -22.76 24.93
CA TYR A 230 13.60 -23.53 25.30
C TYR A 230 14.03 -23.36 26.76
N TYR A 231 13.32 -22.57 27.59
CA TYR A 231 13.64 -22.32 28.98
C TYR A 231 12.64 -23.01 29.91
N LEU A 232 13.15 -23.64 30.94
CA LEU A 232 12.34 -24.33 31.95
C LEU A 232 11.71 -23.37 32.94
N TYR A 233 12.41 -22.27 33.28
CA TYR A 233 11.97 -21.30 34.29
C TYR A 233 11.91 -19.85 33.73
N GLY A 234 11.11 -19.02 34.38
CA GLY A 234 11.04 -17.57 34.12
C GLY A 234 10.24 -17.17 32.89
N ILE A 235 9.59 -18.12 32.21
CA ILE A 235 8.72 -17.85 31.07
C ILE A 235 7.58 -18.85 31.07
N TYR A 236 6.40 -18.41 30.63
CA TYR A 236 5.16 -19.15 30.76
C TYR A 236 4.47 -19.31 29.41
N ARG A 237 3.73 -20.41 29.25
CA ARG A 237 2.87 -20.74 28.10
C ARG A 237 1.41 -20.87 28.55
N PRO A 238 0.43 -20.77 27.63
CA PRO A 238 -0.99 -20.68 27.99
C PRO A 238 -1.61 -22.03 28.38
N ARG A 239 -1.06 -23.14 27.92
CA ARG A 239 -1.62 -24.49 28.15
C ARG A 239 -0.51 -25.50 28.48
N SER A 240 -0.84 -26.53 29.24
CA SER A 240 0.12 -27.59 29.58
C SER A 240 0.70 -28.26 28.34
N ASN A 241 -0.12 -28.45 27.30
CA ASN A 241 0.30 -29.02 26.02
C ASN A 241 -0.46 -28.40 24.85
N CYS A 242 0.25 -28.11 23.77
CA CYS A 242 -0.22 -27.45 22.55
C CYS A 242 0.63 -27.95 21.38
N MET A 243 0.17 -27.78 20.13
CA MET A 243 0.96 -28.06 18.92
C MET A 243 2.33 -27.37 18.96
N MET A 244 2.40 -26.15 19.51
CA MET A 244 3.66 -25.40 19.65
C MET A 244 4.60 -25.98 20.74
N ARG A 245 4.16 -26.99 21.49
CA ARG A 245 4.98 -27.78 22.45
C ARG A 245 5.24 -29.19 21.98
N SER A 246 4.23 -29.87 21.47
CA SER A 246 4.29 -31.30 21.14
C SER A 246 3.52 -31.56 19.85
N LEU A 247 4.13 -32.26 18.92
CA LEU A 247 3.47 -32.65 17.68
C LEU A 247 2.29 -33.61 17.92
N GLY A 248 1.32 -33.54 17.00
CA GLY A 248 0.15 -34.45 17.03
C GLY A 248 -0.95 -34.05 18.02
N VAL A 249 -0.86 -32.88 18.65
CA VAL A 249 -1.92 -32.32 19.47
C VAL A 249 -2.49 -31.06 18.79
N THR A 250 -3.65 -30.58 19.23
CA THR A 250 -4.28 -29.38 18.64
C THR A 250 -3.61 -28.09 19.12
N LEU A 251 -3.69 -27.06 18.34
CA LEU A 251 -3.39 -25.69 18.79
C LEU A 251 -4.32 -25.33 19.97
N CYS A 252 -3.77 -24.69 21.01
CA CYS A 252 -4.57 -24.18 22.12
C CYS A 252 -5.39 -22.96 21.72
N ALA A 253 -6.33 -22.52 22.57
CA ALA A 253 -7.21 -21.38 22.27
C ALA A 253 -6.45 -20.12 21.92
N VAL A 254 -5.36 -19.79 22.61
CA VAL A 254 -4.52 -18.62 22.35
C VAL A 254 -3.86 -18.69 20.97
N CYS A 255 -3.32 -19.87 20.62
CA CYS A 255 -2.69 -20.06 19.32
C CYS A 255 -3.72 -20.05 18.18
N ARG A 256 -4.91 -20.66 18.38
CA ARG A 256 -6.02 -20.59 17.41
C ARG A 256 -6.50 -19.16 17.18
N GLU A 257 -6.67 -18.40 18.26
CA GLU A 257 -7.05 -16.98 18.19
C GLU A 257 -6.07 -16.19 17.32
N GLN A 258 -4.78 -16.35 17.55
CA GLN A 258 -3.75 -15.66 16.80
C GLN A 258 -3.77 -16.03 15.32
N VAL A 259 -3.80 -17.32 15.00
CA VAL A 259 -3.88 -17.78 13.59
C VAL A 259 -5.14 -17.24 12.91
N SER A 260 -6.29 -17.26 13.60
CA SER A 260 -7.54 -16.71 13.07
C SER A 260 -7.41 -15.23 12.74
N LYS A 261 -6.87 -14.43 13.66
CA LYS A 261 -6.67 -12.98 13.45
C LYS A 261 -5.70 -12.70 12.30
N VAL A 262 -4.58 -13.40 12.22
CA VAL A 262 -3.63 -13.21 11.12
C VAL A 262 -4.24 -13.60 9.78
N THR A 263 -4.97 -14.73 9.71
CA THR A 263 -5.66 -15.11 8.47
C THR A 263 -6.65 -14.02 8.03
N ASN A 264 -7.50 -13.54 8.93
CA ASN A 264 -8.50 -12.52 8.60
C ASN A 264 -7.87 -11.13 8.30
N SER A 265 -6.69 -10.83 8.82
CA SER A 265 -6.05 -9.53 8.56
C SER A 265 -5.52 -9.33 7.14
N VAL A 266 -5.44 -10.40 6.34
CA VAL A 266 -4.93 -10.37 4.96
C VAL A 266 -5.97 -10.81 3.92
N VAL A 267 -7.15 -11.20 4.35
CA VAL A 267 -8.22 -11.71 3.48
C VAL A 267 -9.33 -10.69 3.39
N ASP A 268 -9.70 -10.29 2.17
CA ASP A 268 -10.88 -9.48 1.92
C ASP A 268 -12.12 -10.41 1.96
N THR A 269 -12.85 -10.36 3.07
CA THR A 269 -14.05 -11.18 3.24
C THR A 269 -15.20 -10.74 2.35
N ILE A 270 -15.29 -9.43 2.02
CA ILE A 270 -16.21 -8.88 1.02
C ILE A 270 -15.56 -9.02 -0.37
N VAL A 271 -16.04 -9.96 -1.16
CA VAL A 271 -15.44 -10.32 -2.44
C VAL A 271 -15.89 -9.39 -3.57
N THR A 272 -17.17 -9.05 -3.62
CA THR A 272 -17.73 -8.10 -4.60
C THR A 272 -18.82 -7.25 -3.99
N THR A 273 -19.00 -6.07 -4.54
CA THR A 273 -20.06 -5.13 -4.17
C THR A 273 -20.91 -4.74 -5.38
N THR A 274 -22.19 -4.53 -5.17
CA THR A 274 -23.11 -4.04 -6.20
C THR A 274 -23.99 -2.95 -5.58
N PRO A 275 -24.00 -1.74 -6.15
CA PRO A 275 -23.17 -1.27 -7.27
C PRO A 275 -21.66 -1.32 -6.97
N ALA A 276 -20.83 -1.53 -8.01
CA ALA A 276 -19.37 -1.52 -7.87
C ALA A 276 -18.81 -0.10 -7.74
N THR A 277 -19.58 0.92 -8.08
CA THR A 277 -19.22 2.33 -7.93
C THR A 277 -19.48 2.79 -6.50
N ALA A 278 -18.50 3.48 -5.92
CA ALA A 278 -18.64 4.01 -4.55
C ALA A 278 -19.69 5.12 -4.43
N ASN A 279 -19.95 5.88 -5.51
CA ASN A 279 -20.93 6.95 -5.55
C ASN A 279 -22.17 6.48 -6.33
N VAL A 280 -23.34 6.59 -5.71
CA VAL A 280 -24.62 6.12 -6.27
C VAL A 280 -25.69 7.19 -6.11
N VAL A 281 -26.36 7.52 -7.19
CA VAL A 281 -27.53 8.40 -7.16
C VAL A 281 -28.79 7.55 -7.17
N VAL A 282 -29.70 7.84 -6.24
CA VAL A 282 -31.00 7.16 -6.12
C VAL A 282 -32.11 8.20 -6.25
N ALA A 283 -32.96 8.06 -7.25
CA ALA A 283 -34.08 8.99 -7.37
C ALA A 283 -35.10 8.79 -6.23
N SER A 284 -35.65 9.89 -5.71
CA SER A 284 -36.60 9.86 -4.58
C SER A 284 -37.91 9.10 -4.88
N ASN A 285 -38.17 8.73 -6.12
CA ASN A 285 -39.32 7.90 -6.52
C ASN A 285 -38.92 6.48 -6.94
N SER A 286 -37.70 6.05 -6.62
CA SER A 286 -37.19 4.73 -6.96
C SER A 286 -36.49 4.07 -5.77
N SER A 287 -36.16 2.80 -5.96
CA SER A 287 -35.38 2.05 -4.96
C SER A 287 -34.12 1.51 -5.62
N GLN A 288 -33.04 1.45 -4.86
CA GLN A 288 -31.76 0.87 -5.28
C GLN A 288 -31.38 -0.30 -4.39
N THR A 289 -31.09 -1.44 -5.01
CA THR A 289 -30.55 -2.58 -4.28
C THR A 289 -29.04 -2.46 -4.18
N PHE A 290 -28.55 -2.60 -2.96
CA PHE A 290 -27.13 -2.76 -2.63
C PHE A 290 -26.89 -4.18 -2.20
N SER A 291 -25.80 -4.78 -2.64
CA SER A 291 -25.49 -6.17 -2.28
C SER A 291 -24.00 -6.42 -2.27
N ILE A 292 -23.62 -7.42 -1.50
CA ILE A 292 -22.25 -7.94 -1.43
C ILE A 292 -22.24 -9.44 -1.72
N THR A 293 -21.12 -9.94 -2.22
CA THR A 293 -20.76 -11.33 -2.07
C THR A 293 -19.63 -11.42 -1.08
N HIS A 294 -19.64 -12.44 -0.23
CA HIS A 294 -18.62 -12.61 0.80
C HIS A 294 -18.13 -14.06 0.85
N ILE A 295 -16.98 -14.27 1.49
CA ILE A 295 -16.50 -15.62 1.77
C ILE A 295 -17.44 -16.27 2.79
N VAL A 296 -17.87 -17.50 2.51
CA VAL A 296 -18.68 -18.30 3.43
C VAL A 296 -17.78 -19.38 4.04
N PRO A 297 -17.38 -19.26 5.31
CA PRO A 297 -16.64 -20.32 5.99
C PRO A 297 -17.48 -21.58 6.11
N PRO A 298 -16.88 -22.79 6.04
CA PRO A 298 -17.63 -24.05 6.09
C PRO A 298 -18.44 -24.27 7.37
N ALA A 299 -18.02 -23.67 8.48
CA ALA A 299 -18.57 -23.96 9.80
C ALA A 299 -19.03 -22.72 10.60
N ASN A 300 -18.96 -21.55 10.03
CA ASN A 300 -19.29 -20.30 10.73
C ASN A 300 -19.87 -19.27 9.77
N SER A 301 -21.16 -18.98 9.91
CA SER A 301 -21.79 -17.93 9.09
C SER A 301 -21.48 -16.56 9.69
N PRO A 302 -20.90 -15.62 8.93
CA PRO A 302 -20.66 -14.28 9.42
C PRO A 302 -21.97 -13.54 9.69
N LEU A 303 -21.93 -12.61 10.63
CA LEU A 303 -23.02 -11.65 10.84
C LEU A 303 -22.85 -10.50 9.85
N ILE A 304 -23.89 -10.24 9.07
CA ILE A 304 -23.92 -9.11 8.14
C ILE A 304 -24.93 -8.10 8.66
N THR A 305 -24.50 -6.85 8.82
CA THR A 305 -25.32 -5.74 9.28
C THR A 305 -25.17 -4.53 8.39
N TRP A 306 -26.22 -3.75 8.31
CA TRP A 306 -26.26 -2.53 7.50
C TRP A 306 -26.54 -1.32 8.36
N GLN A 307 -25.95 -0.20 8.02
CA GLN A 307 -26.21 1.09 8.66
C GLN A 307 -26.29 2.21 7.63
N LEU A 308 -27.17 3.17 7.90
CA LEU A 308 -27.32 4.39 7.12
C LEU A 308 -26.93 5.58 7.99
N ASP A 309 -26.00 6.39 7.51
CA ASP A 309 -25.47 7.56 8.24
C ASP A 309 -24.99 7.23 9.65
N GLY A 310 -24.31 6.08 9.79
CA GLY A 310 -23.82 5.57 11.07
C GLY A 310 -24.90 5.01 12.00
N THR A 311 -26.17 4.96 11.57
CA THR A 311 -27.26 4.40 12.37
C THR A 311 -27.59 3.00 11.87
N PRO A 312 -27.53 1.96 12.72
CA PRO A 312 -27.90 0.61 12.35
C PRO A 312 -29.33 0.51 11.83
N ILE A 313 -29.52 -0.22 10.73
CA ILE A 313 -30.83 -0.44 10.12
C ILE A 313 -31.45 -1.70 10.76
N PRO A 314 -32.53 -1.58 11.56
CA PRO A 314 -33.10 -2.72 12.24
C PRO A 314 -33.62 -3.79 11.26
N GLY A 315 -33.19 -5.05 11.46
CA GLY A 315 -33.63 -6.17 10.64
C GLY A 315 -32.94 -6.27 9.27
N ALA A 316 -32.08 -5.34 8.89
CA ALA A 316 -31.25 -5.43 7.69
C ALA A 316 -30.07 -6.40 7.94
N LEU A 317 -30.35 -7.68 7.80
CA LEU A 317 -29.41 -8.77 7.94
C LEU A 317 -29.31 -9.52 6.61
N GLY A 318 -28.09 -9.88 6.24
CA GLY A 318 -27.84 -10.63 5.00
C GLY A 318 -27.14 -9.81 3.92
N THR A 319 -26.95 -10.41 2.77
CA THR A 319 -26.05 -9.94 1.71
C THR A 319 -26.62 -8.80 0.85
N SER A 320 -27.85 -8.37 1.09
CA SER A 320 -28.45 -7.28 0.32
C SER A 320 -29.34 -6.39 1.17
N TYR A 321 -29.37 -5.13 0.80
CA TYR A 321 -30.27 -4.11 1.34
C TYR A 321 -30.88 -3.30 0.18
N VAL A 322 -32.16 -2.97 0.30
CA VAL A 322 -32.86 -2.10 -0.65
C VAL A 322 -33.08 -0.74 0.00
N LEU A 323 -32.41 0.27 -0.51
CA LEU A 323 -32.64 1.65 -0.11
C LEU A 323 -33.83 2.20 -0.91
N ASP A 324 -34.84 2.65 -0.22
CA ASP A 324 -36.03 3.27 -0.82
C ASP A 324 -35.85 4.80 -0.80
N GLY A 325 -35.66 5.38 -1.98
CA GLY A 325 -35.51 6.82 -2.14
C GLY A 325 -36.74 7.62 -1.68
N SER A 326 -37.94 7.00 -1.68
CA SER A 326 -39.16 7.70 -1.25
C SER A 326 -39.25 7.91 0.26
N THR A 327 -38.53 7.10 1.04
CA THR A 327 -38.50 7.16 2.51
C THR A 327 -37.19 7.71 3.06
N THR A 328 -36.15 7.79 2.20
CA THR A 328 -34.85 8.36 2.56
C THR A 328 -34.87 9.88 2.28
N PRO A 329 -34.41 10.73 3.18
CA PRO A 329 -34.34 12.17 2.94
C PRO A 329 -33.56 12.53 1.69
N LEU A 330 -33.87 13.66 1.06
CA LEU A 330 -33.06 14.16 -0.07
C LEU A 330 -31.67 14.59 0.42
N GLY A 331 -30.65 14.38 -0.42
CA GLY A 331 -29.29 14.80 -0.17
C GLY A 331 -28.32 13.63 -0.01
N PRO A 332 -27.12 13.91 0.55
CA PRO A 332 -26.05 12.92 0.69
C PRO A 332 -26.29 12.01 1.90
N HIS A 333 -26.02 10.73 1.70
CA HIS A 333 -26.08 9.67 2.70
C HIS A 333 -24.89 8.74 2.57
N THR A 334 -24.53 8.06 3.65
CA THR A 334 -23.56 6.97 3.64
C THR A 334 -24.24 5.67 4.04
N LEU A 335 -24.30 4.71 3.12
CA LEU A 335 -24.71 3.34 3.42
C LEU A 335 -23.48 2.49 3.65
N GLU A 336 -23.45 1.80 4.78
CA GLU A 336 -22.35 0.90 5.12
C GLU A 336 -22.88 -0.50 5.40
N VAL A 337 -22.11 -1.51 4.96
CA VAL A 337 -22.30 -2.91 5.32
C VAL A 337 -21.10 -3.39 6.11
N GLU A 338 -21.33 -4.10 7.20
CA GLU A 338 -20.31 -4.79 7.98
C GLU A 338 -20.52 -6.30 7.86
N VAL A 339 -19.42 -7.02 7.61
CA VAL A 339 -19.32 -8.48 7.68
C VAL A 339 -18.45 -8.82 8.87
N LEU A 340 -19.04 -9.40 9.91
CA LEU A 340 -18.36 -9.81 11.14
C LEU A 340 -18.27 -11.32 11.22
N ASP A 341 -17.05 -11.85 11.25
CA ASP A 341 -16.82 -13.26 11.57
C ASP A 341 -17.15 -13.52 13.05
N GLN A 342 -18.08 -14.44 13.31
CA GLN A 342 -18.56 -14.78 14.65
C GLN A 342 -17.87 -16.04 15.21
N THR A 343 -16.67 -16.37 14.73
CA THR A 343 -15.95 -17.53 15.25
C THR A 343 -15.74 -17.45 16.76
N THR A 344 -15.91 -18.55 17.43
CA THR A 344 -15.60 -18.66 18.87
C THR A 344 -14.11 -18.76 19.16
N PHE A 345 -13.27 -18.78 18.12
CA PHE A 345 -11.82 -18.82 18.28
C PHE A 345 -11.20 -17.49 18.66
N VAL A 346 -11.91 -16.39 18.49
CA VAL A 346 -11.42 -15.04 18.81
C VAL A 346 -12.29 -14.43 19.88
N ARG A 347 -11.69 -14.05 21.01
CA ARG A 347 -12.34 -13.36 22.14
C ARG A 347 -11.84 -11.94 22.35
N SER A 348 -10.65 -11.64 21.84
CA SER A 348 -10.04 -10.31 21.92
C SER A 348 -9.51 -9.90 20.56
N ASP A 349 -10.16 -8.89 19.96
CA ASP A 349 -9.81 -8.37 18.63
C ASP A 349 -9.74 -6.84 18.63
N PRO A 350 -8.74 -6.25 19.35
CA PRO A 350 -8.62 -4.79 19.43
C PRO A 350 -8.26 -4.13 18.08
N ALA A 351 -7.73 -4.90 17.13
CA ALA A 351 -7.42 -4.44 15.78
C ALA A 351 -8.58 -4.58 14.79
N ALA A 352 -9.74 -5.11 15.24
CA ALA A 352 -10.94 -5.34 14.44
C ALA A 352 -10.69 -6.20 13.17
N THR A 353 -9.76 -7.17 13.26
CA THR A 353 -9.39 -8.03 12.13
C THR A 353 -10.49 -9.02 11.72
N MET A 354 -11.46 -9.27 12.63
CA MET A 354 -12.56 -10.20 12.39
C MET A 354 -13.77 -9.53 11.73
N ARG A 355 -13.63 -8.27 11.29
CA ARG A 355 -14.68 -7.52 10.60
C ARG A 355 -14.14 -6.81 9.38
N GLU A 356 -14.97 -6.72 8.37
CA GLU A 356 -14.73 -5.90 7.19
C GLU A 356 -15.95 -5.05 6.90
N THR A 357 -15.72 -3.81 6.45
CA THR A 357 -16.77 -2.87 6.10
C THR A 357 -16.61 -2.38 4.67
N HIS A 358 -17.74 -2.13 4.02
CA HIS A 358 -17.78 -1.43 2.74
C HIS A 358 -18.85 -0.34 2.80
N SER A 359 -18.57 0.83 2.21
CA SER A 359 -19.50 1.94 2.21
C SER A 359 -19.71 2.53 0.83
N TRP A 360 -20.96 2.92 0.56
CA TRP A 360 -21.36 3.70 -0.60
C TRP A 360 -21.74 5.12 -0.16
N GLN A 361 -21.31 6.09 -0.95
CA GLN A 361 -21.79 7.46 -0.88
C GLN A 361 -23.04 7.57 -1.76
N ILE A 362 -24.17 7.81 -1.16
CA ILE A 362 -25.46 7.85 -1.84
C ILE A 362 -25.93 9.30 -1.91
N THR A 363 -26.43 9.72 -3.05
CA THR A 363 -27.19 10.96 -3.16
C THR A 363 -28.63 10.62 -3.51
N VAL A 364 -29.57 10.94 -2.64
CA VAL A 364 -31.00 10.81 -2.94
C VAL A 364 -31.47 12.08 -3.60
N ASP A 365 -31.83 11.97 -4.87
CA ASP A 365 -32.23 13.09 -5.73
C ASP A 365 -33.73 13.12 -5.97
N ASN A 366 -34.30 14.33 -6.12
CA ASN A 366 -35.66 14.44 -6.61
C ASN A 366 -35.68 14.44 -8.16
N PRO A 367 -36.19 13.39 -8.81
CA PRO A 367 -36.18 13.29 -10.27
C PRO A 367 -37.04 14.36 -10.97
N ALA A 368 -37.86 15.08 -10.23
CA ALA A 368 -38.70 16.17 -10.77
C ALA A 368 -38.06 17.55 -10.66
N LEU A 369 -36.85 17.65 -10.04
CA LEU A 369 -36.12 18.90 -9.87
C LEU A 369 -35.02 19.07 -10.91
N ALA A 370 -34.58 20.30 -11.10
CA ALA A 370 -33.32 20.60 -11.75
C ALA A 370 -32.14 20.13 -10.88
N GLN A 371 -30.96 19.99 -11.47
CA GLN A 371 -29.72 19.71 -10.78
C GLN A 371 -28.60 20.51 -11.46
N LEU A 372 -28.27 21.64 -10.89
CA LEU A 372 -27.23 22.53 -11.41
C LEU A 372 -25.89 22.21 -10.75
N ARG A 373 -24.83 22.09 -11.54
CA ARG A 373 -23.47 22.01 -10.99
C ARG A 373 -22.44 22.59 -11.97
N VAL A 374 -21.33 23.02 -11.43
CA VAL A 374 -20.18 23.45 -12.23
C VAL A 374 -19.29 22.27 -12.56
N THR A 375 -19.23 21.86 -13.82
CA THR A 375 -18.43 20.72 -14.28
C THR A 375 -16.97 21.08 -14.49
N THR A 376 -16.72 22.29 -15.05
CA THR A 376 -15.37 22.80 -15.26
C THR A 376 -15.31 24.26 -14.85
N LEU A 377 -14.14 24.71 -14.39
CA LEU A 377 -13.84 26.11 -14.19
C LEU A 377 -12.44 26.36 -14.74
N THR A 378 -12.36 27.09 -15.86
CA THR A 378 -11.09 27.47 -16.47
C THR A 378 -10.90 28.99 -16.38
N THR A 379 -9.65 29.44 -16.42
CA THR A 379 -9.27 30.85 -16.37
C THR A 379 -8.34 31.19 -17.53
N SER A 380 -8.32 32.47 -17.94
CA SER A 380 -7.40 32.93 -19.00
C SER A 380 -5.93 32.80 -18.64
N THR A 381 -5.62 32.73 -17.35
CA THR A 381 -4.31 32.46 -16.80
C THR A 381 -4.45 31.93 -15.39
N THR A 382 -3.51 31.09 -14.96
CA THR A 382 -3.37 30.64 -13.57
C THR A 382 -2.53 31.61 -12.72
N PHE A 383 -1.83 32.52 -13.35
CA PHE A 383 -0.96 33.50 -12.70
C PHE A 383 -1.59 34.89 -12.81
N VAL A 384 -1.80 35.53 -11.69
CA VAL A 384 -2.59 36.73 -11.60
C VAL A 384 -1.83 37.84 -10.89
N GLN A 385 -1.95 39.07 -11.43
CA GLN A 385 -1.36 40.28 -10.85
C GLN A 385 -2.45 41.18 -10.27
N PRO A 386 -2.10 42.08 -9.30
CA PRO A 386 -3.02 43.08 -8.81
C PRO A 386 -3.58 43.95 -9.94
N GLY A 387 -4.88 44.15 -9.96
CA GLY A 387 -5.57 44.94 -10.96
C GLY A 387 -5.67 44.31 -12.35
N ALA A 388 -5.12 43.12 -12.59
CA ALA A 388 -5.22 42.42 -13.88
C ALA A 388 -6.66 42.02 -14.20
N MET A 389 -6.97 41.95 -15.49
CA MET A 389 -8.25 41.38 -15.95
C MET A 389 -8.16 39.88 -16.08
N LEU A 390 -9.05 39.17 -15.39
CA LEU A 390 -9.15 37.71 -15.43
C LEU A 390 -10.44 37.29 -16.12
N THR A 391 -10.35 36.43 -17.13
CA THR A 391 -11.52 35.79 -17.72
C THR A 391 -11.71 34.44 -17.00
N MET A 392 -12.90 34.24 -16.47
CA MET A 392 -13.34 33.04 -15.73
C MET A 392 -14.41 32.33 -16.54
N SER A 393 -14.25 31.07 -16.83
CA SER A 393 -15.08 30.32 -17.78
C SER A 393 -15.55 28.99 -17.17
N PRO A 394 -16.58 29.02 -16.29
CA PRO A 394 -17.21 27.81 -15.81
C PRO A 394 -18.16 27.23 -16.87
N THR A 395 -18.20 25.91 -16.97
CA THR A 395 -19.29 25.20 -17.63
C THR A 395 -20.26 24.72 -16.55
N VAL A 396 -21.50 25.19 -16.64
CA VAL A 396 -22.59 24.77 -15.76
C VAL A 396 -23.45 23.77 -16.53
N ILE A 397 -23.80 22.68 -15.91
CA ILE A 397 -24.74 21.68 -16.44
C ILE A 397 -25.97 21.59 -15.56
N ASN A 398 -27.12 21.31 -16.18
CA ASN A 398 -28.30 20.84 -15.48
C ASN A 398 -28.41 19.33 -15.71
N ASP A 399 -27.98 18.52 -14.76
CA ASP A 399 -28.06 17.06 -14.81
C ASP A 399 -29.46 16.54 -14.41
N GLY A 400 -30.32 17.42 -13.89
CA GLY A 400 -31.67 17.06 -13.48
C GLY A 400 -32.62 16.81 -14.66
N PRO A 401 -33.72 16.11 -14.43
CA PRO A 401 -34.76 15.83 -15.43
C PRO A 401 -35.68 17.03 -15.69
N ALA A 402 -35.68 18.03 -14.84
CA ALA A 402 -36.46 19.26 -15.03
C ALA A 402 -35.57 20.41 -15.55
N ALA A 403 -36.15 21.33 -16.33
CA ALA A 403 -35.46 22.56 -16.67
C ALA A 403 -35.32 23.45 -15.43
N SER A 404 -34.17 24.11 -15.28
CA SER A 404 -34.00 25.15 -14.27
C SER A 404 -34.73 26.42 -14.66
N GLY A 405 -35.17 27.21 -13.69
CA GLY A 405 -35.48 28.60 -13.87
C GLY A 405 -34.21 29.45 -14.12
N PRO A 406 -34.35 30.77 -14.25
CA PRO A 406 -33.20 31.66 -14.30
C PRO A 406 -32.38 31.59 -13.01
N PHE A 407 -31.03 31.54 -13.13
CA PHE A 407 -30.12 31.48 -11.98
C PHE A 407 -28.88 32.36 -12.23
N VAL A 408 -28.08 32.53 -11.17
CA VAL A 408 -26.86 33.32 -11.22
C VAL A 408 -25.65 32.45 -10.96
N VAL A 409 -24.59 32.65 -11.73
CA VAL A 409 -23.25 32.13 -11.44
C VAL A 409 -22.42 33.26 -10.84
N GLU A 410 -21.98 33.10 -9.61
CA GLU A 410 -21.19 34.12 -8.89
C GLU A 410 -19.72 33.67 -8.76
N PHE A 411 -18.81 34.63 -8.80
CA PHE A 411 -17.37 34.38 -8.73
C PHE A 411 -16.78 35.04 -7.50
N PHE A 412 -15.99 34.28 -6.75
CA PHE A 412 -15.34 34.76 -5.53
C PHE A 412 -13.87 34.36 -5.51
N LEU A 413 -13.03 35.22 -4.98
CA LEU A 413 -11.62 34.95 -4.73
C LEU A 413 -11.40 34.71 -3.24
N SER A 414 -10.71 33.65 -2.92
CA SER A 414 -10.41 33.20 -1.54
C SER A 414 -8.95 32.83 -1.39
N THR A 415 -8.45 32.81 -0.17
CA THR A 415 -7.16 32.22 0.20
C THR A 415 -7.29 30.77 0.69
N THR A 416 -8.49 30.25 0.73
CA THR A 416 -8.82 28.88 1.16
C THR A 416 -9.64 28.14 0.12
N THR A 417 -9.58 26.83 0.14
CA THR A 417 -10.39 25.95 -0.73
C THR A 417 -11.86 25.89 -0.31
N THR A 418 -12.16 26.27 0.95
CA THR A 418 -13.52 26.29 1.47
C THR A 418 -14.19 27.62 1.12
N TRP A 419 -15.35 27.56 0.48
CA TRP A 419 -16.14 28.75 0.20
C TRP A 419 -16.72 29.35 1.47
N SER A 420 -16.76 30.68 1.51
CA SER A 420 -17.40 31.43 2.60
C SER A 420 -17.92 32.77 2.09
N THR A 421 -18.89 33.33 2.79
CA THR A 421 -19.46 34.66 2.50
C THR A 421 -18.47 35.81 2.70
N GLN A 422 -17.32 35.57 3.30
CA GLN A 422 -16.22 36.52 3.49
C GLN A 422 -15.27 36.59 2.28
N ASN A 423 -15.45 35.72 1.29
CA ASN A 423 -14.60 35.72 0.09
C ASN A 423 -14.83 36.96 -0.76
N THR A 424 -13.80 37.44 -1.43
CA THR A 424 -13.86 38.65 -2.27
C THR A 424 -14.71 38.41 -3.51
N PHE A 425 -15.83 39.08 -3.65
CA PHE A 425 -16.70 38.98 -4.81
C PHE A 425 -16.06 39.63 -6.06
N LEU A 426 -16.02 38.88 -7.16
CA LEU A 426 -15.46 39.31 -8.44
C LEU A 426 -16.53 39.66 -9.49
N GLY A 427 -17.76 39.24 -9.28
CA GLY A 427 -18.85 39.49 -10.20
C GLY A 427 -19.75 38.28 -10.44
N SER A 428 -20.75 38.44 -11.28
CA SER A 428 -21.72 37.39 -11.57
C SER A 428 -22.14 37.38 -13.04
N VAL A 429 -22.74 36.25 -13.46
CA VAL A 429 -23.38 36.03 -14.77
C VAL A 429 -24.79 35.52 -14.55
N GLN A 430 -25.77 36.18 -15.15
CA GLN A 430 -27.14 35.72 -15.20
C GLN A 430 -27.30 34.67 -16.31
N VAL A 431 -27.88 33.52 -16.00
CA VAL A 431 -28.31 32.48 -16.94
C VAL A 431 -29.83 32.45 -16.93
N ASN A 432 -30.46 32.56 -18.11
CA ASN A 432 -31.94 32.65 -18.25
C ASN A 432 -32.67 31.31 -18.11
N GLY A 433 -32.01 30.31 -17.52
CA GLY A 433 -32.50 28.95 -17.35
C GLY A 433 -31.72 27.98 -18.22
N LEU A 434 -31.74 26.71 -17.81
CA LEU A 434 -31.01 25.64 -18.48
C LEU A 434 -31.91 24.41 -18.60
N PRO A 435 -32.23 23.97 -19.84
CA PRO A 435 -33.05 22.74 -20.03
C PRO A 435 -32.39 21.53 -19.38
N ALA A 436 -33.20 20.51 -19.10
CA ALA A 436 -32.71 19.23 -18.59
C ALA A 436 -31.57 18.66 -19.48
N THR A 437 -30.53 18.14 -18.86
CA THR A 437 -29.33 17.54 -19.50
C THR A 437 -28.50 18.46 -20.38
N GLN A 438 -28.74 19.76 -20.35
CA GLN A 438 -27.98 20.74 -21.13
C GLN A 438 -26.90 21.43 -20.27
N ASN A 439 -25.92 22.01 -20.97
CA ASN A 439 -24.88 22.82 -20.33
C ASN A 439 -24.76 24.19 -20.95
N VAL A 440 -24.14 25.12 -20.21
CA VAL A 440 -23.87 26.48 -20.66
C VAL A 440 -22.50 26.93 -20.16
N LEU A 441 -21.79 27.68 -20.99
CA LEU A 441 -20.58 28.37 -20.61
C LEU A 441 -20.93 29.76 -20.04
N ALA A 442 -20.79 29.95 -18.74
CA ALA A 442 -21.10 31.19 -18.03
C ALA A 442 -19.82 32.05 -17.83
N ALA A 443 -19.21 32.50 -18.95
CA ALA A 443 -17.97 33.22 -18.89
C ALA A 443 -18.14 34.66 -18.37
N LYS A 444 -17.20 35.11 -17.52
CA LYS A 444 -17.12 36.45 -16.95
C LYS A 444 -15.69 36.98 -17.00
N GLN A 445 -15.54 38.22 -17.32
CA GLN A 445 -14.29 38.97 -17.14
C GLN A 445 -14.44 39.93 -15.96
N ALA A 446 -13.46 39.90 -15.06
CA ALA A 446 -13.43 40.80 -13.91
C ALA A 446 -12.03 41.30 -13.62
N GLN A 447 -11.94 42.50 -13.07
CA GLN A 447 -10.69 43.04 -12.56
C GLN A 447 -10.39 42.49 -11.18
N LEU A 448 -9.19 41.99 -11.00
CA LEU A 448 -8.73 41.45 -9.71
C LEU A 448 -8.40 42.59 -8.73
N PRO A 449 -8.52 42.38 -7.43
CA PRO A 449 -8.17 43.38 -6.42
C PRO A 449 -6.73 43.89 -6.57
N TRP A 450 -6.53 45.19 -6.37
CA TRP A 450 -5.20 45.78 -6.32
C TRP A 450 -4.38 45.38 -5.08
N SER A 451 -5.05 44.80 -4.07
CA SER A 451 -4.45 44.35 -2.82
C SER A 451 -3.95 42.90 -2.85
N LEU A 452 -3.93 42.26 -4.02
CA LEU A 452 -3.41 40.88 -4.13
C LEU A 452 -1.98 40.79 -3.60
N GLN A 453 -1.74 39.73 -2.81
CA GLN A 453 -0.45 39.38 -2.26
C GLN A 453 0.14 38.17 -3.02
N PRO A 454 1.46 37.98 -2.99
CA PRO A 454 2.09 36.81 -3.59
C PRO A 454 1.78 35.53 -2.77
N GLN A 455 0.67 34.89 -3.09
CA GLN A 455 0.20 33.65 -2.45
C GLN A 455 -0.74 32.90 -3.38
N ILE A 456 -1.11 31.69 -3.00
CA ILE A 456 -2.13 30.93 -3.72
C ILE A 456 -3.51 31.49 -3.36
N TYR A 457 -4.30 31.70 -4.39
CA TYR A 457 -5.72 32.03 -4.29
C TYR A 457 -6.56 30.92 -4.92
N TYR A 458 -7.78 30.84 -4.47
CA TYR A 458 -8.78 29.92 -5.03
C TYR A 458 -9.93 30.74 -5.58
N LEU A 459 -10.15 30.58 -6.89
CA LEU A 459 -11.34 31.12 -7.54
C LEU A 459 -12.48 30.12 -7.29
N HIS A 460 -13.56 30.60 -6.71
CA HIS A 460 -14.79 29.83 -6.55
C HIS A 460 -15.80 30.32 -7.60
N ALA A 461 -16.39 29.38 -8.35
CA ALA A 461 -17.60 29.62 -9.12
C ALA A 461 -18.76 28.94 -8.37
N VAL A 462 -19.75 29.70 -7.99
CA VAL A 462 -20.92 29.26 -7.22
C VAL A 462 -22.18 29.49 -8.05
N VAL A 463 -22.92 28.42 -8.29
CA VAL A 463 -24.19 28.46 -9.02
C VAL A 463 -25.31 28.56 -7.98
N ASP A 464 -26.30 29.38 -8.27
CA ASP A 464 -27.51 29.55 -7.45
C ASP A 464 -27.28 29.63 -5.94
N ARG A 465 -26.32 30.45 -5.53
CA ARG A 465 -25.89 30.61 -4.12
C ARG A 465 -27.03 30.86 -3.12
N THR A 466 -28.11 31.40 -3.59
CA THR A 466 -29.28 31.76 -2.77
C THR A 466 -30.38 30.70 -2.79
N ASN A 467 -30.12 29.54 -3.41
CA ASN A 467 -31.04 28.41 -3.52
C ASN A 467 -32.44 28.85 -4.03
N GLN A 468 -32.47 29.64 -5.10
CA GLN A 468 -33.73 30.07 -5.74
C GLN A 468 -34.30 28.99 -6.65
N ILE A 469 -33.43 28.13 -7.17
CA ILE A 469 -33.80 26.92 -7.92
C ILE A 469 -33.78 25.78 -6.92
N ALA A 470 -34.91 25.12 -6.74
CA ALA A 470 -34.94 23.90 -5.93
C ALA A 470 -34.24 22.79 -6.70
N GLU A 471 -33.16 22.26 -6.15
CA GLU A 471 -32.32 21.24 -6.77
C GLU A 471 -32.41 19.92 -6.00
N SER A 472 -32.01 18.85 -6.65
CA SER A 472 -31.95 17.54 -6.01
C SER A 472 -30.74 17.45 -5.04
N ASN A 473 -29.68 18.24 -5.26
CA ASN A 473 -28.53 18.36 -4.39
C ASN A 473 -27.98 19.79 -4.36
N GLU A 474 -28.15 20.50 -3.28
CA GLU A 474 -27.70 21.87 -3.07
C GLU A 474 -26.20 21.98 -2.69
N ASN A 475 -25.46 20.84 -2.58
CA ASN A 475 -24.10 20.86 -2.04
C ASN A 475 -23.00 20.78 -3.10
N ASP A 476 -23.33 20.62 -4.38
CA ASP A 476 -22.36 20.50 -5.48
C ASP A 476 -22.36 21.72 -6.44
N ASN A 477 -22.99 22.80 -6.02
CA ASN A 477 -23.12 24.06 -6.73
C ASN A 477 -21.82 24.88 -6.79
N THR A 478 -20.71 24.38 -6.24
CA THR A 478 -19.45 25.12 -6.18
C THR A 478 -18.31 24.37 -6.85
N ARG A 479 -17.54 25.09 -7.66
CA ARG A 479 -16.27 24.60 -8.25
C ARG A 479 -15.15 25.58 -7.94
N ILE A 480 -13.94 25.04 -7.74
CA ILE A 480 -12.75 25.87 -7.49
C ILE A 480 -11.70 25.72 -8.58
N ALA A 481 -10.93 26.79 -8.80
CA ALA A 481 -9.70 26.77 -9.58
C ALA A 481 -8.60 27.51 -8.80
N ALA A 482 -7.41 26.96 -8.76
CA ALA A 482 -6.27 27.60 -8.11
C ALA A 482 -5.69 28.71 -8.98
N LEU A 483 -5.36 29.84 -8.36
CA LEU A 483 -4.69 30.99 -8.97
C LEU A 483 -3.47 31.36 -8.13
N ILE A 484 -2.39 31.79 -8.78
CA ILE A 484 -1.18 32.22 -8.09
C ILE A 484 -1.08 33.75 -8.21
N GLY A 485 -1.27 34.43 -7.07
CA GLY A 485 -1.18 35.88 -6.98
C GLY A 485 0.27 36.35 -6.97
N GLN A 486 0.53 37.47 -7.69
CA GLN A 486 1.85 38.06 -7.80
C GLN A 486 1.79 39.58 -7.63
N THR A 487 2.76 40.16 -6.91
CA THR A 487 2.93 41.60 -6.76
C THR A 487 4.37 42.00 -7.07
N GLY A 488 4.57 42.86 -8.02
CA GLY A 488 5.89 43.42 -8.32
C GLY A 488 6.73 42.59 -9.29
N PRO A 489 8.06 42.78 -9.31
CA PRO A 489 8.95 42.00 -10.16
C PRO A 489 8.78 40.53 -9.90
N CYS A 490 8.94 39.74 -10.91
CA CYS A 490 8.63 38.31 -10.95
C CYS A 490 9.08 37.56 -9.69
N ILE A 491 8.14 37.02 -8.93
CA ILE A 491 8.47 36.15 -7.81
C ILE A 491 8.64 34.75 -8.36
N THR A 492 9.87 34.27 -8.29
CA THR A 492 10.22 32.87 -8.54
C THR A 492 9.99 32.07 -7.28
N LYS A 493 9.25 30.99 -7.39
CA LYS A 493 8.99 30.04 -6.29
C LYS A 493 9.57 28.68 -6.65
N LEU A 494 10.14 28.02 -5.66
CA LEU A 494 10.50 26.62 -5.73
C LEU A 494 9.66 25.84 -4.69
N GLU A 495 9.10 24.71 -5.08
CA GLU A 495 8.26 23.87 -4.22
C GLU A 495 8.34 22.39 -4.64
N TYR A 496 7.90 21.48 -3.76
CA TYR A 496 7.80 20.05 -4.04
C TYR A 496 6.41 19.64 -4.57
N ALA A 497 5.60 20.54 -5.00
CA ALA A 497 4.28 20.27 -5.53
C ALA A 497 4.16 20.79 -6.96
N ASP A 498 3.87 19.90 -7.91
CA ASP A 498 3.26 20.31 -9.16
C ASP A 498 1.75 20.17 -9.01
N PRO A 499 0.97 21.25 -8.93
CA PRO A 499 -0.47 21.17 -8.72
C PRO A 499 -1.22 20.44 -9.86
N LEU A 500 -0.53 20.13 -10.96
CA LEU A 500 -1.11 19.46 -12.12
C LEU A 500 -0.71 17.98 -12.24
N LEU A 501 0.41 17.54 -11.66
CA LEU A 501 0.98 16.22 -11.92
C LEU A 501 1.36 15.40 -10.67
N TYR A 502 1.75 16.05 -9.56
CA TYR A 502 2.27 15.35 -8.40
C TYR A 502 1.66 15.88 -7.10
N PRO A 503 1.17 15.02 -6.18
CA PRO A 503 0.89 15.43 -4.82
C PRO A 503 2.19 15.93 -4.15
N ALA A 504 2.06 16.79 -3.14
CA ALA A 504 3.22 17.35 -2.44
C ALA A 504 4.14 16.23 -1.92
N ASP A 505 5.40 16.25 -2.35
CA ASP A 505 6.44 15.37 -1.82
C ASP A 505 6.73 15.72 -0.34
N SER A 506 7.15 14.73 0.43
CA SER A 506 7.46 14.92 1.86
C SER A 506 8.73 15.74 2.13
N GLY A 507 9.46 16.14 1.09
CA GLY A 507 10.75 16.85 1.21
C GLY A 507 11.88 16.00 1.78
N GLY A 508 11.72 14.67 1.84
CA GLY A 508 12.75 13.76 2.37
C GLY A 508 13.00 12.55 1.47
N VAL A 509 14.26 12.12 1.36
CA VAL A 509 14.70 10.93 0.62
C VAL A 509 15.58 10.07 1.51
N SER A 510 15.32 8.77 1.57
CA SER A 510 16.18 7.84 2.29
C SER A 510 17.51 7.63 1.58
N VAL A 511 18.62 7.76 2.30
CA VAL A 511 19.94 7.45 1.76
C VAL A 511 20.17 5.95 1.63
N VAL A 512 19.48 5.14 2.43
CA VAL A 512 19.62 3.66 2.43
C VAL A 512 18.86 3.02 1.28
N THR A 513 17.62 3.43 1.05
CA THR A 513 16.77 2.83 0.00
C THR A 513 16.76 3.64 -1.30
N GLY A 514 17.27 4.86 -1.27
CA GLY A 514 17.12 5.81 -2.36
C GLY A 514 15.71 6.40 -2.42
N GLY A 515 15.43 7.15 -3.47
CA GLY A 515 14.10 7.71 -3.71
C GLY A 515 14.14 8.88 -4.69
N THR A 516 12.96 9.41 -4.96
CA THR A 516 12.77 10.48 -5.95
C THR A 516 11.99 11.65 -5.34
N LEU A 517 12.42 12.88 -5.63
CA LEU A 517 11.70 14.12 -5.37
C LEU A 517 11.51 14.92 -6.65
N HIS A 518 10.48 15.74 -6.70
CA HIS A 518 10.12 16.54 -7.87
C HIS A 518 10.11 18.05 -7.56
N PRO A 519 11.30 18.69 -7.44
CA PRO A 519 11.35 20.14 -7.29
C PRO A 519 10.74 20.83 -8.51
N THR A 520 9.78 21.69 -8.28
CA THR A 520 9.06 22.43 -9.34
C THR A 520 9.32 23.92 -9.19
N VAL A 521 9.85 24.52 -10.26
CA VAL A 521 10.06 25.96 -10.38
C VAL A 521 8.81 26.61 -10.94
N VAL A 522 8.34 27.65 -10.28
CA VAL A 522 7.20 28.46 -10.73
C VAL A 522 7.64 29.91 -10.88
N ALA A 523 7.75 30.36 -12.12
CA ALA A 523 8.22 31.73 -12.47
C ALA A 523 7.40 32.27 -13.65
N PRO A 524 6.13 32.56 -13.46
CA PRO A 524 5.17 32.82 -14.54
C PRO A 524 5.32 34.14 -15.26
N CYS A 525 6.09 35.05 -14.71
CA CYS A 525 6.33 36.39 -15.32
C CYS A 525 7.72 36.49 -15.97
N ALA A 526 8.49 35.40 -16.02
CA ALA A 526 9.72 35.33 -16.77
C ALA A 526 9.45 35.43 -18.28
N ASN A 527 10.44 35.86 -19.06
CA ASN A 527 10.39 35.71 -20.51
C ASN A 527 10.56 34.22 -20.84
N LEU A 528 9.43 33.52 -21.03
CA LEU A 528 9.36 32.07 -21.14
C LEU A 528 10.17 31.48 -22.30
N GLN A 529 10.52 32.31 -23.30
CA GLN A 529 11.29 31.85 -24.45
C GLN A 529 12.81 31.92 -24.25
N THR A 530 13.27 32.77 -23.32
CA THR A 530 14.71 33.06 -23.14
C THR A 530 15.20 32.86 -21.71
N THR A 531 14.31 32.75 -20.73
CA THR A 531 14.70 32.56 -19.33
C THR A 531 15.00 31.08 -19.05
N ILE A 532 16.22 30.83 -18.60
CA ILE A 532 16.66 29.52 -18.14
C ILE A 532 16.52 29.48 -16.61
N TYR A 533 15.90 28.42 -16.08
CA TYR A 533 15.97 28.14 -14.66
C TYR A 533 17.15 27.22 -14.34
N LEU A 534 17.76 27.43 -13.18
CA LEU A 534 18.83 26.61 -12.64
C LEU A 534 18.54 26.32 -11.16
N ILE A 535 18.38 25.07 -10.78
CA ILE A 535 18.20 24.66 -9.38
C ILE A 535 19.56 24.33 -8.78
N ALA A 536 19.96 25.09 -7.77
CA ALA A 536 21.18 24.88 -7.00
C ALA A 536 20.88 24.08 -5.73
N TRP A 537 21.85 23.28 -5.28
CA TRP A 537 21.78 22.44 -4.10
C TRP A 537 22.84 22.89 -3.08
N GLY A 538 22.52 22.95 -1.80
CA GLY A 538 23.46 23.32 -0.75
C GLY A 538 23.12 22.70 0.60
N GLY A 539 24.13 22.37 1.39
CA GLY A 539 24.03 21.79 2.74
C GLY A 539 24.41 22.78 3.87
N SER A 540 24.93 23.97 3.54
CA SER A 540 25.40 24.96 4.52
C SER A 540 24.32 25.95 4.97
N GLY A 541 23.04 25.64 4.70
CA GLY A 541 21.88 26.46 5.09
C GLY A 541 21.56 27.59 4.13
N THR A 542 20.64 28.47 4.56
CA THR A 542 20.01 29.49 3.71
C THR A 542 20.36 30.92 4.10
N VAL A 543 21.04 31.13 5.21
CA VAL A 543 21.40 32.44 5.77
C VAL A 543 22.90 32.51 5.97
N PRO A 544 23.59 33.54 5.47
CA PRO A 544 23.06 34.77 4.85
C PRO A 544 22.57 34.62 3.41
N GLY A 545 22.84 33.48 2.71
CA GLY A 545 22.62 33.34 1.29
C GLY A 545 23.70 34.04 0.45
N ILE A 546 23.50 34.13 -0.87
CA ILE A 546 24.43 34.77 -1.80
C ILE A 546 23.75 35.88 -2.60
N GLN A 547 24.39 37.05 -2.66
CA GLN A 547 23.97 38.11 -3.55
C GLN A 547 24.52 37.87 -4.96
N LEU A 548 23.66 37.59 -5.92
CA LEU A 548 24.01 37.26 -7.30
C LEU A 548 24.06 38.51 -8.19
N SER A 549 23.20 39.49 -7.92
CA SER A 549 23.20 40.82 -8.55
C SER A 549 22.66 41.85 -7.55
N PRO A 550 22.70 43.16 -7.83
CA PRO A 550 22.14 44.19 -6.92
C PRO A 550 20.65 43.95 -6.58
N SER A 551 19.90 43.30 -7.48
CA SER A 551 18.47 43.03 -7.34
C SER A 551 18.12 41.59 -7.00
N VAL A 552 19.08 40.63 -7.06
CA VAL A 552 18.80 39.21 -6.92
C VAL A 552 19.64 38.59 -5.80
N HIS A 553 18.97 38.16 -4.76
CA HIS A 553 19.55 37.43 -3.63
C HIS A 553 19.01 35.99 -3.62
N ALA A 554 19.89 35.00 -3.69
CA ALA A 554 19.54 33.59 -3.58
C ALA A 554 19.71 33.12 -2.13
N PRO A 555 18.68 32.58 -1.49
CA PRO A 555 18.73 32.11 -0.11
C PRO A 555 19.38 30.71 -0.03
N LEU A 556 20.66 30.61 -0.41
CA LEU A 556 21.45 29.39 -0.36
C LEU A 556 22.92 29.75 -0.13
N ASN A 557 23.55 29.12 0.87
CA ASN A 557 25.00 29.25 1.07
C ASN A 557 25.72 28.22 0.20
N PRO A 558 26.56 28.66 -0.75
CA PRO A 558 27.33 27.73 -1.59
C PRO A 558 28.30 26.87 -0.78
N ASP A 559 28.42 25.60 -1.12
CA ASP A 559 29.32 24.63 -0.49
C ASP A 559 29.64 23.46 -1.45
N GLY A 560 30.24 22.39 -0.91
CA GLY A 560 30.57 21.21 -1.70
C GLY A 560 29.37 20.52 -2.35
N PHE A 561 28.16 20.63 -1.79
CA PHE A 561 26.92 20.14 -2.44
C PHE A 561 26.55 21.04 -3.62
N THR A 562 26.80 22.34 -3.53
CA THR A 562 26.56 23.27 -4.64
C THR A 562 27.50 22.97 -5.82
N ASP A 563 28.78 22.72 -5.54
CA ASP A 563 29.75 22.34 -6.57
C ASP A 563 29.38 21.00 -7.21
N LEU A 564 28.99 20.01 -6.41
CA LEU A 564 28.54 18.70 -6.87
C LEU A 564 27.25 18.82 -7.71
N GLY A 565 26.30 19.63 -7.25
CA GLY A 565 25.03 19.89 -7.94
C GLY A 565 25.25 20.54 -9.29
N LEU A 566 26.10 21.55 -9.37
CA LEU A 566 26.44 22.24 -10.62
C LEU A 566 27.20 21.34 -11.60
N ALA A 567 28.13 20.50 -11.09
CA ALA A 567 28.86 19.55 -11.90
C ALA A 567 27.96 18.40 -12.43
N GLY A 568 26.91 18.07 -11.68
CA GLY A 568 25.95 17.00 -12.01
C GLY A 568 24.66 17.46 -12.67
N LEU A 569 24.57 18.72 -13.12
CA LEU A 569 23.36 19.27 -13.76
C LEU A 569 22.89 18.40 -14.94
N ASN A 570 21.60 18.13 -14.94
CA ASN A 570 20.91 17.31 -15.95
C ASN A 570 21.46 15.88 -16.09
N SER A 571 22.14 15.39 -15.05
CA SER A 571 22.52 13.96 -14.90
C SER A 571 21.29 13.09 -14.55
N PRO A 572 21.40 11.77 -14.56
CA PRO A 572 20.35 10.88 -14.09
C PRO A 572 19.91 11.13 -12.63
N ILE A 573 20.79 11.70 -11.79
CA ILE A 573 20.50 12.05 -10.39
C ILE A 573 19.77 13.40 -10.31
N LEU A 574 20.21 14.39 -11.08
CA LEU A 574 19.69 15.76 -11.11
C LEU A 574 19.05 16.05 -12.46
N SER A 575 18.01 15.32 -12.82
CA SER A 575 17.39 15.41 -14.12
C SER A 575 16.56 16.69 -14.25
N ALA A 576 16.76 17.43 -15.33
CA ALA A 576 16.13 18.70 -15.64
C ALA A 576 16.31 19.78 -14.53
N PHE A 577 17.45 19.78 -13.83
CA PHE A 577 17.80 20.81 -12.86
C PHE A 577 18.20 22.14 -13.49
N ALA A 578 18.42 22.14 -14.78
CA ALA A 578 18.54 23.36 -15.60
C ALA A 578 17.78 23.18 -16.92
N GLY A 579 17.01 24.19 -17.32
CA GLY A 579 16.20 24.15 -18.52
C GLY A 579 15.42 25.42 -18.79
N LEU A 580 14.65 25.42 -19.86
CA LEU A 580 13.69 26.49 -20.15
C LEU A 580 12.37 26.21 -19.40
N LEU A 581 11.71 27.27 -18.99
CA LEU A 581 10.35 27.19 -18.46
C LEU A 581 9.35 26.80 -19.57
N ASP A 582 8.32 26.08 -19.22
CA ASP A 582 7.23 25.78 -20.15
C ASP A 582 6.34 27.01 -20.42
N SER A 583 5.33 26.88 -21.30
CA SER A 583 4.42 27.97 -21.66
C SER A 583 3.61 28.51 -20.48
N GLN A 584 3.65 27.86 -19.33
CA GLN A 584 3.00 28.29 -18.09
C GLN A 584 4.00 28.90 -17.10
N GLY A 585 5.27 29.00 -17.43
CA GLY A 585 6.31 29.47 -16.53
C GLY A 585 6.73 28.44 -15.50
N ILE A 586 6.58 27.17 -15.81
CA ILE A 586 6.89 26.06 -14.90
C ILE A 586 8.11 25.29 -15.40
N GLY A 587 9.07 25.07 -14.52
CA GLY A 587 10.21 24.19 -14.72
C GLY A 587 10.09 22.97 -13.80
N ARG A 588 10.17 21.76 -14.38
CA ARG A 588 10.01 20.50 -13.62
C ARG A 588 11.33 19.77 -13.58
N ALA A 589 11.83 19.52 -12.39
CA ALA A 589 13.04 18.77 -12.16
C ALA A 589 12.76 17.46 -11.42
N THR A 590 13.70 16.55 -11.48
CA THR A 590 13.63 15.28 -10.74
C THR A 590 14.98 15.03 -10.07
N PHE A 591 14.95 14.87 -8.77
CA PHE A 591 16.08 14.42 -7.96
C PHE A 591 15.94 12.94 -7.69
N ASN A 592 16.83 12.12 -8.23
CA ASN A 592 16.85 10.68 -8.05
C ASN A 592 18.07 10.29 -7.22
N LEU A 593 17.89 10.01 -5.94
CA LEU A 593 18.96 9.51 -5.09
C LEU A 593 19.02 7.98 -5.20
N PRO A 594 20.13 7.40 -5.70
CA PRO A 594 20.33 5.96 -5.62
C PRO A 594 20.59 5.53 -4.17
N PRO A 595 20.37 4.27 -3.80
CA PRO A 595 20.76 3.75 -2.49
C PRO A 595 22.26 4.00 -2.24
N MET A 596 22.61 4.58 -1.09
CA MET A 596 23.97 4.92 -0.70
C MET A 596 24.25 4.46 0.72
N THR A 597 25.50 4.09 1.01
CA THR A 597 25.92 3.72 2.36
C THR A 597 26.91 4.76 2.91
N GLY A 598 26.78 5.10 4.18
CA GLY A 598 27.77 5.93 4.88
C GLY A 598 27.55 7.45 4.86
N ILE A 599 26.41 7.93 4.35
CA ILE A 599 26.02 9.33 4.46
C ILE A 599 25.11 9.48 5.69
N ALA A 600 25.48 10.39 6.61
CA ALA A 600 24.62 10.75 7.74
C ALA A 600 23.46 11.63 7.25
N SER A 601 22.34 11.59 7.98
CA SER A 601 21.21 12.50 7.76
C SER A 601 21.66 13.95 7.86
N VAL A 602 21.65 14.65 6.73
CA VAL A 602 22.04 16.06 6.65
C VAL A 602 20.87 16.83 6.02
N PRO A 603 20.32 17.85 6.66
CA PRO A 603 19.38 18.75 6.03
C PRO A 603 20.12 19.53 4.93
N THR A 604 19.58 19.49 3.73
CA THR A 604 20.09 20.27 2.59
C THR A 604 18.95 21.12 2.02
N HIS A 605 19.29 22.03 1.10
CA HIS A 605 18.31 22.94 0.54
C HIS A 605 18.48 23.04 -0.98
N PHE A 606 17.38 23.19 -1.68
CA PHE A 606 17.35 23.60 -3.07
C PHE A 606 16.90 25.06 -3.18
N CYS A 607 17.49 25.81 -4.09
CA CYS A 607 17.07 27.15 -4.49
C CYS A 607 17.16 27.27 -6.00
N CYS A 608 16.18 27.90 -6.62
CA CYS A 608 16.21 28.18 -8.07
C CYS A 608 16.72 29.59 -8.34
N VAL A 609 17.54 29.72 -9.36
CA VAL A 609 17.98 31.01 -9.94
C VAL A 609 17.51 31.08 -11.38
N LEU A 610 17.00 32.23 -11.78
CA LEU A 610 16.62 32.51 -13.15
C LEU A 610 17.72 33.30 -13.87
N LEU A 611 18.09 32.80 -15.05
CA LEU A 611 19.06 33.42 -15.95
C LEU A 611 18.31 33.99 -17.15
N GLY A 612 18.55 35.28 -17.46
CA GLY A 612 17.91 35.96 -18.58
C GLY A 612 18.90 36.37 -19.65
N ASP A 613 18.35 36.93 -20.72
CA ASP A 613 19.11 37.41 -21.89
C ASP A 613 19.65 38.83 -21.75
N THR A 614 19.02 39.66 -20.92
CA THR A 614 19.43 41.07 -20.69
C THR A 614 20.26 41.28 -19.45
N GLU A 615 20.00 40.49 -18.40
CA GLU A 615 20.77 40.41 -17.16
C GLU A 615 21.02 38.94 -16.84
N LEU A 616 22.27 38.62 -16.41
CA LEU A 616 22.62 37.23 -16.13
C LEU A 616 21.72 36.61 -15.08
N PHE A 617 21.37 37.35 -14.02
CA PHE A 617 20.48 36.90 -12.95
C PHE A 617 19.24 37.79 -12.92
N THR A 618 18.08 37.22 -13.22
CA THR A 618 16.80 37.94 -13.30
C THR A 618 15.88 37.67 -12.13
N GLY A 619 16.14 36.63 -11.35
CA GLY A 619 15.38 36.26 -10.16
C GLY A 619 15.98 35.10 -9.39
N ALA A 620 15.53 34.95 -8.15
CA ALA A 620 15.79 33.75 -7.35
C ALA A 620 14.51 33.35 -6.57
N SER A 621 14.38 32.05 -6.29
CA SER A 621 13.25 31.53 -5.51
C SER A 621 13.50 31.60 -4.00
N ASN A 622 12.49 31.22 -3.21
CA ASN A 622 12.69 30.70 -1.85
C ASN A 622 13.59 29.46 -1.87
N ALA A 623 14.21 29.16 -0.75
CA ALA A 623 14.81 27.85 -0.53
C ALA A 623 13.74 26.85 -0.04
N ILE A 624 13.85 25.59 -0.47
CA ILE A 624 13.08 24.48 0.07
C ILE A 624 14.03 23.48 0.72
N GLU A 625 13.67 22.99 1.90
CA GLU A 625 14.45 22.01 2.64
C GLU A 625 14.30 20.61 2.02
N MET A 626 15.40 19.89 1.92
CA MET A 626 15.44 18.51 1.50
C MET A 626 16.19 17.70 2.55
N ASN A 627 15.52 16.75 3.15
CA ASN A 627 16.08 15.92 4.22
C ASN A 627 16.61 14.60 3.64
N LEU A 628 17.90 14.36 3.80
CA LEU A 628 18.51 13.04 3.57
C LEU A 628 18.24 12.18 4.81
N LEU A 629 17.29 11.27 4.72
CA LEU A 629 16.86 10.40 5.80
C LEU A 629 17.70 9.11 5.86
N PRO A 630 17.94 8.54 7.06
CA PRO A 630 18.69 7.30 7.21
C PRO A 630 18.03 6.09 6.57
#